data_49efeccf1afd9adf5145f328a0d0877a
#
_entry.id   49efeccf1afd9adf5145f328a0d0877a
#
_cell.length_a   1.000
_cell.length_b   1.000
_cell.length_c   1.000
_cell.angle_alpha   90.00
_cell.angle_beta   90.00
_cell.angle_gamma   90.00
#
_symmetry.space_group_name_H-M   'P 1'
#
loop_
_entity.id
_entity.type
_entity.pdbx_description
1 polymer ?
#
loop_
_entity_poly.entity_id
_entity_poly.type
_entity_poly.pdbx_seq_one_letter_code
_entity_poly.pdbx_strand_id
1 'polypeptide(L)'
;MRFRLKAFGLHLTGSACALTLILGGLYLGWYRWPGWFLTGVLHVLIIVGIVDLALGPTLTLIIANPRKPRRELARDIGIIVTVQIAALIYGAATLWHGRPIYYTFSADRLEMVQASDVEGSEIVLARRQNPALAPYWYSRPRWVWAPLPDNPEEAAKIVNSTVFGSGQDVIDMPRYFKPWEQGLPKLRDQLARLDDIKYLSKAQKESLRTRMSEQGLVADERNALILWGGSRRLLAMFDPATLRIRAILNPD
;
A
#
# COMPACT_ATOMS: atom_id res chain seq x y z
N MET A 1 -28.56 -24.12 23.99
CA MET A 1 -28.07 -22.76 23.67
C MET A 1 -26.62 -22.51 24.09
N ARG A 2 -26.22 -22.81 25.33
CA ARG A 2 -24.86 -22.58 25.86
C ARG A 2 -23.73 -23.23 25.03
N PHE A 3 -23.92 -24.43 24.52
CA PHE A 3 -22.92 -25.12 23.69
C PHE A 3 -22.65 -24.39 22.36
N ARG A 4 -23.72 -23.98 21.64
CA ARG A 4 -23.62 -23.24 20.38
C ARG A 4 -22.91 -21.91 20.56
N LEU A 5 -23.24 -21.18 21.63
CA LEU A 5 -22.59 -19.91 21.96
C LEU A 5 -21.11 -20.07 22.31
N LYS A 6 -20.75 -21.17 23.00
CA LYS A 6 -19.33 -21.48 23.25
C LYS A 6 -18.57 -21.81 21.96
N ALA A 7 -19.16 -22.60 21.07
CA ALA A 7 -18.56 -22.93 19.78
C ALA A 7 -18.39 -21.67 18.91
N PHE A 8 -19.42 -20.82 18.84
CA PHE A 8 -19.36 -19.51 18.20
C PHE A 8 -18.25 -18.63 18.77
N GLY A 9 -18.21 -18.45 20.08
CA GLY A 9 -17.22 -17.60 20.75
C GLY A 9 -15.79 -18.10 20.53
N LEU A 10 -15.56 -19.42 20.63
CA LEU A 10 -14.24 -20.00 20.38
C LEU A 10 -13.80 -19.79 18.93
N HIS A 11 -14.71 -20.00 17.96
CA HIS A 11 -14.43 -19.77 16.55
C HIS A 11 -14.14 -18.30 16.27
N LEU A 12 -14.98 -17.38 16.75
CA LEU A 12 -14.78 -15.94 16.58
C LEU A 12 -13.44 -15.47 17.15
N THR A 13 -13.10 -15.93 18.36
CA THR A 13 -11.82 -15.58 18.99
C THR A 13 -10.64 -16.11 18.19
N GLY A 14 -10.70 -17.36 17.73
CA GLY A 14 -9.67 -17.96 16.90
C GLY A 14 -9.47 -17.19 15.59
N SER A 15 -10.56 -16.87 14.87
CA SER A 15 -10.53 -16.07 13.65
C SER A 15 -9.97 -14.65 13.91
N ALA A 16 -10.42 -14.00 14.97
CA ALA A 16 -9.94 -12.66 15.33
C ALA A 16 -8.43 -12.66 15.63
N CYS A 17 -7.94 -13.66 16.38
CA CYS A 17 -6.52 -13.82 16.63
C CYS A 17 -5.71 -14.05 15.34
N ALA A 18 -6.16 -14.95 14.47
CA ALA A 18 -5.49 -15.23 13.20
C ALA A 18 -5.43 -13.98 12.30
N LEU A 19 -6.56 -13.29 12.14
CA LEU A 19 -6.62 -12.03 11.39
C LEU A 19 -5.70 -10.96 11.96
N THR A 20 -5.73 -10.76 13.27
CA THR A 20 -4.91 -9.74 13.94
C THR A 20 -3.42 -10.03 13.74
N LEU A 21 -3.00 -11.27 13.84
CA LEU A 21 -1.59 -11.65 13.62
C LEU A 21 -1.16 -11.44 12.18
N ILE A 22 -1.95 -11.90 11.20
CA ILE A 22 -1.59 -11.83 9.78
C ILE A 22 -1.70 -10.41 9.27
N LEU A 23 -2.86 -9.77 9.44
CA LEU A 23 -3.10 -8.41 8.92
C LEU A 23 -2.31 -7.37 9.71
N GLY A 24 -2.16 -7.54 11.02
CA GLY A 24 -1.31 -6.70 11.86
C GLY A 24 0.16 -6.79 11.45
N GLY A 25 0.65 -7.99 11.16
CA GLY A 25 2.01 -8.19 10.65
C GLY A 25 2.23 -7.50 9.30
N LEU A 26 1.28 -7.65 8.36
CA LEU A 26 1.33 -6.98 7.05
C LEU A 26 1.27 -5.45 7.20
N TYR A 27 0.37 -4.95 8.06
CA TYR A 27 0.26 -3.52 8.34
C TYR A 27 1.56 -2.94 8.90
N LEU A 28 2.12 -3.56 9.92
CA LEU A 28 3.35 -3.09 10.56
C LEU A 28 4.57 -3.20 9.64
N GLY A 29 4.59 -4.17 8.73
CA GLY A 29 5.68 -4.37 7.79
C GLY A 29 5.63 -3.41 6.59
N TRP A 30 4.46 -3.27 5.97
CA TRP A 30 4.36 -2.65 4.64
C TRP A 30 3.26 -1.60 4.52
N TYR A 31 2.13 -1.77 5.21
CA TYR A 31 0.92 -0.96 5.00
C TYR A 31 0.78 0.22 5.96
N ARG A 32 1.85 0.65 6.65
CA ARG A 32 1.79 1.88 7.46
C ARG A 32 1.43 3.08 6.58
N TRP A 33 0.95 4.13 7.22
CA TRP A 33 0.70 5.40 6.51
C TRP A 33 1.95 5.85 5.72
N PRO A 34 1.80 6.25 4.46
CA PRO A 34 0.56 6.42 3.67
C PRO A 34 0.14 5.15 2.88
N GLY A 35 0.85 4.03 3.00
CA GLY A 35 0.70 2.85 2.16
C GLY A 35 -0.72 2.26 2.16
N TRP A 36 -1.35 2.06 3.30
CA TRP A 36 -2.70 1.47 3.38
C TRP A 36 -3.77 2.28 2.65
N PHE A 37 -3.61 3.61 2.67
CA PHE A 37 -4.55 4.49 1.97
C PHE A 37 -4.32 4.44 0.46
N LEU A 38 -3.08 4.61 0.01
CA LEU A 38 -2.74 4.68 -1.42
C LEU A 38 -3.02 3.36 -2.15
N THR A 39 -2.80 2.22 -1.52
CA THR A 39 -3.10 0.90 -2.12
C THR A 39 -4.59 0.60 -2.22
N GLY A 40 -5.45 1.30 -1.47
CA GLY A 40 -6.87 0.97 -1.43
C GLY A 40 -7.21 -0.37 -0.77
N VAL A 41 -6.32 -0.87 0.05
CA VAL A 41 -6.38 -2.19 0.70
C VAL A 41 -7.66 -2.44 1.51
N LEU A 42 -8.37 -1.39 1.90
CA LEU A 42 -9.55 -1.46 2.77
C LEU A 42 -10.63 -2.41 2.23
N HIS A 43 -10.84 -2.46 0.91
CA HIS A 43 -11.82 -3.36 0.32
C HIS A 43 -11.49 -4.85 0.57
N VAL A 44 -10.21 -5.22 0.44
CA VAL A 44 -9.75 -6.60 0.72
C VAL A 44 -9.92 -6.91 2.20
N LEU A 45 -9.57 -5.98 3.09
CA LEU A 45 -9.72 -6.15 4.54
C LEU A 45 -11.18 -6.34 4.95
N ILE A 46 -12.12 -5.59 4.34
CA ILE A 46 -13.57 -5.73 4.60
C ILE A 46 -14.05 -7.11 4.18
N ILE A 47 -13.69 -7.58 2.97
CA ILE A 47 -14.12 -8.90 2.47
C ILE A 47 -13.61 -10.02 3.38
N VAL A 48 -12.33 -10.02 3.69
CA VAL A 48 -11.71 -11.03 4.57
C VAL A 48 -12.33 -10.96 5.96
N GLY A 49 -12.54 -9.76 6.50
CA GLY A 49 -13.18 -9.57 7.80
C GLY A 49 -14.61 -10.12 7.84
N ILE A 50 -15.43 -9.89 6.79
CA ILE A 50 -16.80 -10.44 6.70
C ILE A 50 -16.77 -11.96 6.69
N VAL A 51 -15.89 -12.58 5.91
CA VAL A 51 -15.79 -14.03 5.83
C VAL A 51 -15.36 -14.64 7.16
N ASP A 52 -14.33 -14.10 7.79
CA ASP A 52 -13.70 -14.72 8.95
C ASP A 52 -14.37 -14.35 10.28
N LEU A 53 -14.88 -13.13 10.43
CA LEU A 53 -15.47 -12.68 11.70
C LEU A 53 -17.00 -12.75 11.73
N ALA A 54 -17.66 -12.72 10.58
CA ALA A 54 -19.12 -12.78 10.52
C ALA A 54 -19.62 -14.14 10.03
N LEU A 55 -19.28 -14.56 8.82
CA LEU A 55 -19.85 -15.75 8.20
C LEU A 55 -19.44 -17.03 8.92
N GLY A 56 -18.17 -17.25 9.17
CA GLY A 56 -17.67 -18.47 9.77
C GLY A 56 -18.20 -18.74 11.17
N PRO A 57 -18.07 -17.82 12.13
CA PRO A 57 -18.64 -17.98 13.46
C PRO A 57 -20.16 -18.14 13.44
N THR A 58 -20.88 -17.40 12.57
CA THR A 58 -22.34 -17.52 12.43
C THR A 58 -22.76 -18.89 11.91
N LEU A 59 -22.08 -19.41 10.89
CA LEU A 59 -22.31 -20.76 10.39
C LEU A 59 -22.03 -21.80 11.48
N THR A 60 -20.98 -21.63 12.26
CA THR A 60 -20.68 -22.49 13.41
C THR A 60 -21.78 -22.43 14.45
N LEU A 61 -22.35 -21.25 14.76
CA LEU A 61 -23.48 -21.11 15.67
C LEU A 61 -24.71 -21.91 15.21
N ILE A 62 -24.99 -21.89 13.90
CA ILE A 62 -26.13 -22.58 13.31
C ILE A 62 -25.92 -24.11 13.33
N ILE A 63 -24.73 -24.56 12.93
CA ILE A 63 -24.42 -25.99 12.71
C ILE A 63 -24.08 -26.70 14.01
N ALA A 64 -23.52 -26.02 15.01
CA ALA A 64 -23.11 -26.63 16.28
C ALA A 64 -24.34 -27.12 17.07
N ASN A 65 -24.60 -28.41 16.94
CA ASN A 65 -25.68 -29.09 17.66
C ASN A 65 -25.11 -30.16 18.61
N PRO A 66 -25.34 -30.08 19.93
CA PRO A 66 -24.82 -31.03 20.90
C PRO A 66 -25.41 -32.44 20.76
N ARG A 67 -26.50 -32.59 19.99
CA ARG A 67 -27.13 -33.90 19.70
C ARG A 67 -26.49 -34.62 18.52
N LYS A 68 -25.67 -33.92 17.72
CA LYS A 68 -24.94 -34.54 16.59
C LYS A 68 -23.79 -35.43 17.10
N PRO A 69 -23.52 -36.56 16.42
CA PRO A 69 -22.30 -37.31 16.67
C PRO A 69 -21.05 -36.42 16.54
N ARG A 70 -20.08 -36.58 17.42
CA ARG A 70 -18.84 -35.77 17.42
C ARG A 70 -18.14 -35.77 16.07
N ARG A 71 -18.16 -36.90 15.35
CA ARG A 71 -17.50 -37.05 14.05
C ARG A 71 -18.17 -36.19 12.97
N GLU A 72 -19.51 -36.16 12.96
CA GLU A 72 -20.26 -35.30 12.02
C GLU A 72 -20.06 -33.82 12.33
N LEU A 73 -20.16 -33.45 13.60
CA LEU A 73 -19.91 -32.05 14.02
C LEU A 73 -18.50 -31.58 13.68
N ALA A 74 -17.49 -32.44 13.91
CA ALA A 74 -16.10 -32.11 13.57
C ALA A 74 -15.89 -31.93 12.05
N ARG A 75 -16.55 -32.78 11.23
CA ARG A 75 -16.52 -32.64 9.77
C ARG A 75 -17.15 -31.32 9.33
N ASP A 76 -18.34 -31.02 9.84
CA ASP A 76 -19.08 -29.81 9.45
C ASP A 76 -18.31 -28.51 9.81
N ILE A 77 -17.79 -28.46 11.03
CA ILE A 77 -16.94 -27.34 11.47
C ILE A 77 -15.62 -27.30 10.67
N GLY A 78 -15.03 -28.49 10.41
CA GLY A 78 -13.81 -28.62 9.62
C GLY A 78 -13.96 -28.05 8.21
N ILE A 79 -15.10 -28.27 7.55
CA ILE A 79 -15.39 -27.69 6.23
C ILE A 79 -15.42 -26.14 6.32
N ILE A 80 -16.12 -25.59 7.31
CA ILE A 80 -16.20 -24.13 7.50
C ILE A 80 -14.80 -23.54 7.70
N VAL A 81 -14.02 -24.11 8.61
CA VAL A 81 -12.66 -23.65 8.92
C VAL A 81 -11.75 -23.76 7.69
N THR A 82 -11.85 -24.84 6.91
CA THR A 82 -11.05 -25.02 5.69
C THR A 82 -11.34 -23.91 4.67
N VAL A 83 -12.62 -23.60 4.44
CA VAL A 83 -13.01 -22.51 3.51
C VAL A 83 -12.49 -21.16 4.01
N GLN A 84 -12.56 -20.88 5.30
CA GLN A 84 -12.05 -19.65 5.88
C GLN A 84 -10.52 -19.55 5.77
N ILE A 85 -9.79 -20.61 6.08
CA ILE A 85 -8.33 -20.63 5.92
C ILE A 85 -7.97 -20.38 4.45
N ALA A 86 -8.68 -20.97 3.50
CA ALA A 86 -8.44 -20.73 2.07
C ALA A 86 -8.70 -19.26 1.70
N ALA A 87 -9.80 -18.67 2.19
CA ALA A 87 -10.11 -17.25 1.97
C ALA A 87 -9.06 -16.32 2.61
N LEU A 88 -8.62 -16.64 3.83
CA LEU A 88 -7.59 -15.89 4.54
C LEU A 88 -6.24 -15.95 3.82
N ILE A 89 -5.84 -17.13 3.34
CA ILE A 89 -4.61 -17.30 2.54
C ILE A 89 -4.71 -16.50 1.24
N TYR A 90 -5.84 -16.55 0.54
CA TYR A 90 -6.06 -15.78 -0.68
C TYR A 90 -5.97 -14.27 -0.40
N GLY A 91 -6.65 -13.78 0.64
CA GLY A 91 -6.59 -12.39 1.05
C GLY A 91 -5.18 -11.95 1.43
N ALA A 92 -4.48 -12.74 2.24
CA ALA A 92 -3.11 -12.47 2.63
C ALA A 92 -2.14 -12.47 1.43
N ALA A 93 -2.31 -13.40 0.49
CA ALA A 93 -1.52 -13.45 -0.75
C ALA A 93 -1.78 -12.21 -1.63
N THR A 94 -3.05 -11.80 -1.77
CA THR A 94 -3.41 -10.57 -2.49
C THR A 94 -2.74 -9.34 -1.88
N LEU A 95 -2.80 -9.20 -0.56
CA LEU A 95 -2.12 -8.13 0.16
C LEU A 95 -0.60 -8.22 0.00
N TRP A 96 -0.04 -9.42 0.04
CA TRP A 96 1.39 -9.62 -0.14
C TRP A 96 1.88 -9.18 -1.53
N HIS A 97 1.14 -9.47 -2.59
CA HIS A 97 1.46 -9.05 -3.95
C HIS A 97 1.26 -7.55 -4.15
N GLY A 98 0.19 -6.99 -3.61
CA GLY A 98 -0.10 -5.54 -3.67
C GLY A 98 0.61 -4.68 -2.63
N ARG A 99 1.58 -5.24 -1.86
CA ARG A 99 2.25 -4.46 -0.82
C ARG A 99 3.10 -3.32 -1.40
N PRO A 100 3.09 -2.12 -0.82
CA PRO A 100 3.98 -1.05 -1.23
C PRO A 100 5.44 -1.44 -0.95
N ILE A 101 6.33 -1.15 -1.89
CA ILE A 101 7.77 -1.43 -1.77
C ILE A 101 8.62 -0.17 -1.95
N TYR A 102 8.13 0.82 -2.70
CA TYR A 102 8.81 2.10 -2.85
C TYR A 102 7.83 3.26 -2.84
N TYR A 103 8.35 4.40 -2.44
CA TYR A 103 7.84 5.73 -2.74
C TYR A 103 8.87 6.40 -3.63
N THR A 104 8.57 6.55 -4.91
CA THR A 104 9.52 7.05 -5.92
C THR A 104 9.29 8.51 -6.18
N PHE A 105 10.37 9.26 -6.35
CA PHE A 105 10.36 10.54 -7.02
C PHE A 105 10.89 10.36 -8.43
N SER A 106 10.14 10.72 -9.43
CA SER A 106 10.56 10.69 -10.84
C SER A 106 10.01 11.89 -11.58
N ALA A 107 10.84 12.51 -12.39
CA ALA A 107 10.49 13.70 -13.16
C ALA A 107 9.82 14.81 -12.32
N ASP A 108 8.50 14.87 -12.29
CA ASP A 108 7.69 15.90 -11.67
C ASP A 108 6.68 15.38 -10.62
N ARG A 109 6.76 14.07 -10.26
CA ARG A 109 5.78 13.43 -9.38
C ARG A 109 6.40 12.50 -8.35
N LEU A 110 5.65 12.32 -7.28
CA LEU A 110 5.86 11.23 -6.32
C LEU A 110 4.85 10.12 -6.62
N GLU A 111 5.30 8.89 -6.59
CA GLU A 111 4.43 7.74 -6.82
C GLU A 111 4.79 6.57 -5.92
N MET A 112 3.77 5.89 -5.41
CA MET A 112 3.93 4.66 -4.66
C MET A 112 3.95 3.48 -5.62
N VAL A 113 4.99 2.66 -5.54
CA VAL A 113 5.17 1.44 -6.33
C VAL A 113 4.87 0.23 -5.47
N GLN A 114 4.01 -0.64 -5.97
CA GLN A 114 3.66 -1.91 -5.33
C GLN A 114 4.57 -3.04 -5.84
N ALA A 115 4.62 -4.14 -5.09
CA ALA A 115 5.40 -5.30 -5.52
C ALA A 115 4.87 -5.94 -6.81
N SER A 116 3.57 -5.78 -7.11
CA SER A 116 2.91 -6.22 -8.35
C SER A 116 3.30 -5.40 -9.57
N ASP A 117 3.76 -4.17 -9.38
CA ASP A 117 4.06 -3.25 -10.50
C ASP A 117 5.45 -3.52 -11.09
N VAL A 118 6.31 -4.18 -10.31
CA VAL A 118 7.67 -4.51 -10.75
C VAL A 118 7.73 -5.92 -11.35
N GLU A 119 8.06 -6.02 -12.62
CA GLU A 119 8.22 -7.31 -13.30
C GLU A 119 9.32 -8.17 -12.68
N GLY A 120 9.14 -9.50 -12.73
CA GLY A 120 10.13 -10.44 -12.22
C GLY A 120 11.50 -10.30 -12.88
N SER A 121 11.54 -9.98 -14.17
CA SER A 121 12.76 -9.67 -14.95
C SER A 121 13.49 -8.45 -14.38
N GLU A 122 12.78 -7.38 -14.05
CA GLU A 122 13.34 -6.17 -13.44
C GLU A 122 13.87 -6.42 -12.03
N ILE A 123 13.21 -7.27 -11.25
CA ILE A 123 13.72 -7.69 -9.93
C ILE A 123 15.07 -8.38 -10.07
N VAL A 124 15.22 -9.28 -11.04
CA VAL A 124 16.49 -9.99 -11.30
C VAL A 124 17.57 -9.01 -11.74
N LEU A 125 17.26 -8.10 -12.65
CA LEU A 125 18.21 -7.07 -13.11
C LEU A 125 18.61 -6.13 -11.98
N ALA A 126 17.65 -5.67 -11.18
CA ALA A 126 17.91 -4.81 -10.04
C ALA A 126 18.84 -5.49 -9.01
N ARG A 127 18.63 -6.78 -8.72
CA ARG A 127 19.49 -7.52 -7.78
C ARG A 127 20.94 -7.65 -8.27
N ARG A 128 21.15 -7.67 -9.60
CA ARG A 128 22.48 -7.73 -10.20
C ARG A 128 23.16 -6.36 -10.31
N GLN A 129 22.41 -5.33 -10.73
CA GLN A 129 22.96 -4.02 -11.08
C GLN A 129 22.90 -3.02 -9.92
N ASN A 130 21.88 -3.14 -9.06
CA ASN A 130 21.63 -2.23 -7.96
C ASN A 130 21.15 -2.98 -6.70
N PRO A 131 21.96 -3.90 -6.14
CA PRO A 131 21.54 -4.77 -5.04
C PRO A 131 21.14 -4.00 -3.77
N ALA A 132 21.70 -2.81 -3.55
CA ALA A 132 21.39 -1.97 -2.39
C ALA A 132 19.93 -1.44 -2.42
N LEU A 133 19.41 -1.17 -3.59
CA LEU A 133 18.05 -0.67 -3.79
C LEU A 133 17.10 -1.70 -4.40
N ALA A 134 17.56 -2.90 -4.74
CA ALA A 134 16.71 -3.97 -5.26
C ALA A 134 15.62 -4.40 -4.26
N PRO A 135 14.43 -4.82 -4.75
CA PRO A 135 13.39 -5.32 -3.89
C PRO A 135 13.66 -6.76 -3.50
N TYR A 136 13.54 -7.03 -2.19
CA TYR A 136 13.55 -8.37 -1.62
C TYR A 136 12.19 -8.66 -0.98
N TRP A 137 11.89 -9.94 -0.74
CA TRP A 137 10.60 -10.32 -0.14
C TRP A 137 10.36 -9.67 1.23
N TYR A 138 11.41 -9.37 2.00
CA TYR A 138 11.36 -8.74 3.32
C TYR A 138 11.54 -7.22 3.28
N SER A 139 11.80 -6.61 2.11
CA SER A 139 12.04 -5.17 1.99
C SER A 139 10.81 -4.38 2.42
N ARG A 140 11.01 -3.40 3.31
CA ARG A 140 9.98 -2.45 3.69
C ARG A 140 9.91 -1.30 2.69
N PRO A 141 8.78 -0.59 2.60
CA PRO A 141 8.67 0.59 1.75
C PRO A 141 9.75 1.63 2.09
N ARG A 142 10.38 2.17 1.06
CA ARG A 142 11.43 3.18 1.19
C ARG A 142 11.32 4.24 0.11
N TRP A 143 11.78 5.44 0.43
CA TRP A 143 11.88 6.53 -0.52
C TRP A 143 13.09 6.36 -1.41
N VAL A 144 12.92 6.58 -2.71
CA VAL A 144 13.98 6.48 -3.72
C VAL A 144 13.78 7.54 -4.80
N TRP A 145 14.86 7.88 -5.47
CA TRP A 145 14.83 8.66 -6.70
C TRP A 145 14.94 7.74 -7.91
N ALA A 146 14.02 7.89 -8.87
CA ALA A 146 13.96 7.13 -10.12
C ALA A 146 14.28 8.04 -11.31
N PRO A 147 15.56 8.36 -11.57
CA PRO A 147 15.94 9.11 -12.76
C PRO A 147 15.82 8.25 -14.01
N LEU A 148 15.62 8.88 -15.17
CA LEU A 148 15.87 8.22 -16.44
C LEU A 148 17.35 7.81 -16.53
N PRO A 149 17.66 6.72 -17.26
CA PRO A 149 19.05 6.32 -17.47
C PRO A 149 19.84 7.39 -18.20
N ASP A 150 21.17 7.41 -17.96
CA ASP A 150 22.07 8.39 -18.55
C ASP A 150 22.27 8.14 -20.08
N ASN A 151 22.00 6.93 -20.56
CA ASN A 151 22.01 6.60 -21.99
C ASN A 151 20.77 7.18 -22.69
N PRO A 152 20.92 8.10 -23.67
CA PRO A 152 19.79 8.75 -24.34
C PRO A 152 18.87 7.78 -25.10
N GLU A 153 19.41 6.73 -25.71
CA GLU A 153 18.61 5.75 -26.45
C GLU A 153 17.73 4.92 -25.51
N GLU A 154 18.29 4.53 -24.37
CA GLU A 154 17.57 3.78 -23.35
C GLU A 154 16.50 4.66 -22.68
N ALA A 155 16.84 5.90 -22.35
CA ALA A 155 15.89 6.88 -21.83
C ALA A 155 14.73 7.13 -22.82
N ALA A 156 15.04 7.30 -24.12
CA ALA A 156 14.02 7.48 -25.14
C ALA A 156 13.09 6.25 -25.29
N LYS A 157 13.62 5.03 -25.18
CA LYS A 157 12.81 3.81 -25.19
C LYS A 157 11.83 3.78 -24.01
N ILE A 158 12.28 4.11 -22.81
CA ILE A 158 11.42 4.14 -21.61
C ILE A 158 10.32 5.20 -21.79
N VAL A 159 10.68 6.42 -22.16
CA VAL A 159 9.71 7.51 -22.39
C VAL A 159 8.69 7.13 -23.46
N ASN A 160 9.13 6.56 -24.58
CA ASN A 160 8.24 6.12 -25.63
C ASN A 160 7.30 5.00 -25.17
N SER A 161 7.80 4.02 -24.40
CA SER A 161 6.98 2.94 -23.88
C SER A 161 5.91 3.45 -22.91
N THR A 162 6.25 4.42 -22.08
CA THR A 162 5.32 5.05 -21.14
C THR A 162 4.23 5.85 -21.86
N VAL A 163 4.63 6.65 -22.88
CA VAL A 163 3.70 7.52 -23.61
C VAL A 163 2.72 6.71 -24.48
N PHE A 164 3.19 5.64 -25.13
CA PHE A 164 2.36 4.81 -26.01
C PHE A 164 1.65 3.65 -25.28
N GLY A 165 1.76 3.58 -23.94
CA GLY A 165 0.98 2.67 -23.09
C GLY A 165 1.34 1.19 -23.25
N SER A 166 2.49 0.85 -23.82
CA SER A 166 2.93 -0.53 -24.07
C SER A 166 4.01 -1.03 -23.14
N GLY A 167 4.51 -0.20 -22.21
CA GLY A 167 5.67 -0.55 -21.43
C GLY A 167 5.68 -0.02 -20.01
N GLN A 168 6.72 -0.40 -19.30
CA GLN A 168 7.00 0.01 -17.93
C GLN A 168 7.54 1.45 -17.91
N ASP A 169 7.18 2.16 -16.85
CA ASP A 169 7.81 3.45 -16.51
C ASP A 169 9.10 3.20 -15.72
N VAL A 170 9.99 4.19 -15.69
CA VAL A 170 11.22 4.15 -14.89
C VAL A 170 10.95 3.93 -13.40
N ILE A 171 9.77 4.30 -12.91
CA ILE A 171 9.34 4.06 -11.52
C ILE A 171 9.17 2.57 -11.20
N ASP A 172 9.00 1.71 -12.20
CA ASP A 172 8.87 0.27 -12.07
C ASP A 172 10.20 -0.47 -12.35
N MET A 173 11.28 0.29 -12.56
CA MET A 173 12.62 -0.23 -12.90
C MET A 173 13.66 0.03 -11.80
N PRO A 174 13.67 -0.77 -10.71
CA PRO A 174 14.56 -0.55 -9.56
C PRO A 174 16.05 -0.58 -9.90
N ARG A 175 16.44 -1.12 -11.05
CA ARG A 175 17.84 -1.12 -11.52
C ARG A 175 18.40 0.30 -11.70
N TYR A 176 17.55 1.30 -11.99
CA TYR A 176 17.95 2.71 -12.18
C TYR A 176 17.78 3.56 -10.93
N PHE A 177 17.20 3.02 -9.86
CA PHE A 177 16.96 3.79 -8.65
C PHE A 177 18.26 4.29 -8.04
N LYS A 178 18.20 5.50 -7.54
CA LYS A 178 19.28 6.15 -6.78
C LYS A 178 18.79 6.49 -5.36
N PRO A 179 19.69 6.63 -4.39
CA PRO A 179 19.32 7.09 -3.06
C PRO A 179 18.47 8.37 -3.12
N TRP A 180 17.48 8.46 -2.25
CA TRP A 180 16.55 9.59 -2.16
C TRP A 180 17.25 10.95 -2.15
N GLU A 181 18.35 11.03 -1.39
CA GLU A 181 19.13 12.24 -1.16
C GLU A 181 19.70 12.83 -2.46
N GLN A 182 20.01 11.99 -3.43
CA GLN A 182 20.52 12.42 -4.73
C GLN A 182 19.46 13.08 -5.60
N GLY A 183 18.18 12.80 -5.34
CA GLY A 183 17.04 13.39 -6.05
C GLY A 183 16.61 14.75 -5.47
N LEU A 184 17.04 15.13 -4.26
CA LEU A 184 16.55 16.32 -3.56
C LEU A 184 16.72 17.65 -4.33
N PRO A 185 17.81 17.91 -5.04
CA PRO A 185 17.92 19.13 -5.86
C PRO A 185 16.82 19.19 -6.93
N LYS A 186 16.55 18.08 -7.62
CA LYS A 186 15.49 17.98 -8.62
C LYS A 186 14.10 18.10 -8.00
N LEU A 187 13.90 17.48 -6.84
CA LEU A 187 12.65 17.56 -6.10
C LEU A 187 12.32 19.01 -5.73
N ARG A 188 13.32 19.80 -5.29
CA ARG A 188 13.14 21.21 -4.93
C ARG A 188 12.53 22.01 -6.07
N ASP A 189 12.98 21.76 -7.29
CA ASP A 189 12.51 22.48 -8.48
C ASP A 189 11.04 22.15 -8.81
N GLN A 190 10.57 20.97 -8.39
CA GLN A 190 9.21 20.50 -8.65
C GLN A 190 8.20 20.85 -7.54
N LEU A 191 8.67 21.30 -6.38
CA LEU A 191 7.75 21.69 -5.32
C LEU A 191 6.89 22.87 -5.74
N ALA A 192 5.62 22.81 -5.40
CA ALA A 192 4.62 23.83 -5.71
C ALA A 192 4.02 24.43 -4.44
N ARG A 193 3.36 25.58 -4.57
CA ARG A 193 2.44 26.09 -3.55
C ARG A 193 1.15 25.28 -3.60
N LEU A 194 0.44 25.20 -2.50
CA LEU A 194 -0.84 24.50 -2.46
C LEU A 194 -1.81 24.99 -3.56
N ASP A 195 -1.85 26.30 -3.80
CA ASP A 195 -2.75 26.91 -4.78
C ASP A 195 -2.39 26.58 -6.23
N ASP A 196 -1.12 26.33 -6.51
CA ASP A 196 -0.62 26.02 -7.86
C ASP A 196 -0.87 24.55 -8.26
N ILE A 197 -1.27 23.69 -7.32
CA ILE A 197 -1.50 22.28 -7.58
C ILE A 197 -2.82 22.11 -8.35
N LYS A 198 -2.72 21.70 -9.62
CA LYS A 198 -3.86 21.58 -10.54
C LYS A 198 -4.81 20.43 -10.21
N TYR A 199 -4.33 19.39 -9.54
CA TYR A 199 -5.08 18.16 -9.26
C TYR A 199 -6.00 18.24 -8.03
N LEU A 200 -6.04 19.39 -7.34
CA LEU A 200 -6.89 19.62 -6.18
C LEU A 200 -8.00 20.62 -6.52
N SER A 201 -9.22 20.30 -6.09
CA SER A 201 -10.35 21.21 -6.16
C SER A 201 -10.20 22.38 -5.18
N LYS A 202 -10.96 23.46 -5.38
CA LYS A 202 -10.96 24.61 -4.46
C LYS A 202 -11.34 24.19 -3.03
N ALA A 203 -12.34 23.32 -2.88
CA ALA A 203 -12.78 22.82 -1.58
C ALA A 203 -11.69 21.98 -0.87
N GLN A 204 -10.98 21.14 -1.62
CA GLN A 204 -9.85 20.36 -1.08
C GLN A 204 -8.69 21.27 -0.64
N LYS A 205 -8.36 22.31 -1.42
CA LYS A 205 -7.33 23.29 -1.05
C LYS A 205 -7.68 24.04 0.23
N GLU A 206 -8.95 24.43 0.40
CA GLU A 206 -9.42 25.11 1.60
C GLU A 206 -9.35 24.17 2.83
N SER A 207 -9.85 22.95 2.70
CA SER A 207 -9.75 21.94 3.75
C SER A 207 -8.31 21.66 4.16
N LEU A 208 -7.41 21.51 3.18
CA LEU A 208 -5.98 21.31 3.42
C LEU A 208 -5.34 22.54 4.10
N ARG A 209 -5.70 23.76 3.70
CA ARG A 209 -5.19 24.99 4.31
C ARG A 209 -5.50 25.08 5.80
N THR A 210 -6.73 24.73 6.18
CA THR A 210 -7.15 24.67 7.59
C THR A 210 -6.32 23.64 8.36
N ARG A 211 -6.22 22.42 7.85
CA ARG A 211 -5.43 21.35 8.51
C ARG A 211 -3.93 21.65 8.56
N MET A 212 -3.39 22.32 7.54
CA MET A 212 -2.00 22.75 7.53
C MET A 212 -1.74 23.80 8.62
N SER A 213 -2.64 24.78 8.76
CA SER A 213 -2.57 25.80 9.81
C SER A 213 -2.58 25.18 11.21
N GLU A 214 -3.46 24.18 11.46
CA GLU A 214 -3.53 23.45 12.72
C GLU A 214 -2.22 22.70 13.06
N GLN A 215 -1.47 22.28 12.04
CA GLN A 215 -0.20 21.56 12.19
C GLN A 215 1.03 22.48 12.09
N GLY A 216 0.85 23.80 12.02
CA GLY A 216 1.93 24.76 11.87
C GLY A 216 2.68 24.66 10.53
N LEU A 217 1.99 24.19 9.47
CA LEU A 217 2.51 24.10 8.11
C LEU A 217 2.11 25.33 7.31
N VAL A 218 3.00 25.81 6.43
CA VAL A 218 2.78 27.00 5.62
C VAL A 218 2.28 26.59 4.24
N ALA A 219 1.11 27.07 3.83
CA ALA A 219 0.47 26.74 2.55
C ALA A 219 1.03 27.57 1.38
N ASP A 220 1.54 28.76 1.65
CA ASP A 220 1.94 29.73 0.62
C ASP A 220 3.39 29.56 0.14
N GLU A 221 4.12 28.61 0.71
CA GLU A 221 5.46 28.24 0.30
C GLU A 221 5.46 27.13 -0.78
N ARG A 222 6.52 27.10 -1.59
CA ARG A 222 6.76 26.00 -2.53
C ARG A 222 7.34 24.80 -1.79
N ASN A 223 6.48 24.02 -1.17
CA ASN A 223 6.85 22.92 -0.28
C ASN A 223 5.96 21.69 -0.42
N ALA A 224 5.11 21.63 -1.44
CA ALA A 224 4.13 20.60 -1.62
C ALA A 224 4.27 19.87 -2.95
N LEU A 225 4.03 18.55 -2.96
CA LEU A 225 3.95 17.74 -4.17
C LEU A 225 2.91 16.62 -3.96
N ILE A 226 2.21 16.23 -5.03
CA ILE A 226 1.26 15.12 -4.97
C ILE A 226 1.99 13.80 -4.94
N LEU A 227 1.61 12.94 -3.98
CA LEU A 227 2.00 11.53 -3.90
C LEU A 227 0.86 10.68 -4.44
N TRP A 228 1.08 10.02 -5.55
CA TRP A 228 0.13 9.14 -6.21
C TRP A 228 0.25 7.70 -5.72
N GLY A 229 -0.88 6.97 -5.73
CA GLY A 229 -0.95 5.54 -5.54
C GLY A 229 -2.14 5.01 -6.32
N GLY A 230 -1.91 4.57 -7.55
CA GLY A 230 -2.98 4.22 -8.49
C GLY A 230 -3.93 5.40 -8.73
N SER A 231 -5.22 5.22 -8.41
CA SER A 231 -6.24 6.29 -8.53
C SER A 231 -6.30 7.24 -7.32
N ARG A 232 -5.56 6.96 -6.26
CA ARG A 232 -5.57 7.75 -5.01
C ARG A 232 -4.40 8.70 -4.98
N ARG A 233 -4.58 9.78 -4.24
CA ARG A 233 -3.56 10.83 -4.10
C ARG A 233 -3.53 11.40 -2.69
N LEU A 234 -2.34 11.81 -2.28
CA LEU A 234 -2.10 12.51 -1.03
C LEU A 234 -1.23 13.73 -1.32
N LEU A 235 -1.24 14.70 -0.42
CA LEU A 235 -0.36 15.86 -0.47
C LEU A 235 0.85 15.59 0.44
N ALA A 236 2.04 15.46 -0.14
CA ALA A 236 3.28 15.40 0.61
C ALA A 236 3.80 16.83 0.82
N MET A 237 4.06 17.17 2.08
CA MET A 237 4.59 18.46 2.52
C MET A 237 6.04 18.31 2.94
N PHE A 238 6.89 19.18 2.45
CA PHE A 238 8.32 19.17 2.69
C PHE A 238 8.78 20.35 3.53
N ASP A 239 9.81 20.17 4.28
CA ASP A 239 10.54 21.27 4.90
C ASP A 239 11.34 22.01 3.81
N PRO A 240 11.16 23.32 3.62
CA PRO A 240 11.79 24.05 2.51
C PRO A 240 13.32 24.07 2.58
N ALA A 241 13.89 24.02 3.78
CA ALA A 241 15.33 24.08 3.99
C ALA A 241 15.99 22.70 3.83
N THR A 242 15.40 21.68 4.45
CA THR A 242 16.00 20.34 4.54
C THR A 242 15.44 19.33 3.54
N LEU A 243 14.31 19.65 2.89
CA LEU A 243 13.53 18.78 1.99
C LEU A 243 13.11 17.45 2.65
N ARG A 244 13.04 17.40 3.98
CA ARG A 244 12.45 16.29 4.71
C ARG A 244 10.94 16.37 4.64
N ILE A 245 10.29 15.22 4.54
CA ILE A 245 8.83 15.13 4.58
C ILE A 245 8.37 15.51 5.99
N ARG A 246 7.57 16.59 6.09
CA ARG A 246 6.97 17.05 7.35
C ARG A 246 5.62 16.39 7.60
N ALA A 247 4.81 16.27 6.55
CA ALA A 247 3.48 15.69 6.65
C ALA A 247 3.06 15.06 5.31
N ILE A 248 2.17 14.10 5.38
CA ILE A 248 1.45 13.56 4.22
C ILE A 248 -0.03 13.67 4.56
N LEU A 249 -0.76 14.51 3.84
CA LEU A 249 -2.13 14.88 4.13
C LEU A 249 -3.08 14.26 3.09
N ASN A 250 -4.24 13.81 3.56
CA ASN A 250 -5.31 13.40 2.66
C ASN A 250 -6.09 14.64 2.22
N PRO A 251 -6.27 14.90 0.91
CA PRO A 251 -7.04 16.05 0.44
C PRO A 251 -8.55 15.92 0.63
N ASP A 252 -9.05 14.71 0.89
CA ASP A 252 -10.49 14.41 1.07
C ASP A 252 -10.92 14.46 2.53
#